data_ba3f3f8ef15a679ee1f383c16eab8d51
#
_entry.id   ba3f3f8ef15a679ee1f383c16eab8d51
#
_cell.length_a   1.000
_cell.length_b   1.000
_cell.length_c   1.000
_cell.angle_alpha   90.00
_cell.angle_beta   90.00
_cell.angle_gamma   90.00
#
_symmetry.space_group_name_H-M   'P 1'
#
loop_
_entity.id
_entity.type
_entity.pdbx_description
1 polymer ?
#
loop_
_entity_poly.entity_id
_entity_poly.type
_entity_poly.pdbx_seq_one_letter_code
_entity_poly.pdbx_strand_id
1 'polypeptide(L)'
;EYDFIPAVGKSNKEFWHDSSEIARQQDADPILTYMAKMIREARSTGLSLKREAFRESGRKIRLYPGVQEWFSRMNAYAARRGIELLHYINSSGIKEIIEGTPIAGEFKKIYACSFLYDIDGVAYWPGVAVNYTNKTQFIYKINKGVEPVWDCKLVNRYIPEHERPVQFRHMIYIGDGTTDIPCMKLVKSQGGHSIAVYNPEVKNGRKELAQLIRDNRV
;
A
#
# COMPACT_ATOMS: atom_id res chain seq x y z
N GLU A 1 -12.01 2.01 -0.31
CA GLU A 1 -12.90 1.82 0.87
C GLU A 1 -14.15 2.69 0.78
N TYR A 2 -14.01 4.01 0.66
CA TYR A 2 -15.10 4.97 0.82
C TYR A 2 -16.29 4.79 -0.14
N ASP A 3 -16.07 4.33 -1.37
CA ASP A 3 -17.12 4.12 -2.35
C ASP A 3 -17.59 2.67 -2.43
N PHE A 4 -16.69 1.70 -2.24
CA PHE A 4 -17.03 0.29 -2.35
C PHE A 4 -17.91 -0.19 -1.18
N ILE A 5 -17.52 0.12 0.05
CA ILE A 5 -18.23 -0.37 1.24
C ILE A 5 -19.66 0.17 1.32
N PRO A 6 -19.92 1.47 1.11
CA PRO A 6 -21.29 1.98 1.01
C PRO A 6 -22.08 1.37 -0.14
N ALA A 7 -21.44 1.08 -1.28
CA ALA A 7 -22.11 0.48 -2.43
C ALA A 7 -22.62 -0.94 -2.18
N VAL A 8 -22.02 -1.68 -1.24
CA VAL A 8 -22.54 -2.99 -0.77
C VAL A 8 -23.54 -2.85 0.39
N GLY A 9 -24.01 -1.65 0.69
CA GLY A 9 -25.06 -1.40 1.68
C GLY A 9 -24.60 -1.50 3.13
N LYS A 10 -23.29 -1.38 3.39
CA LYS A 10 -22.71 -1.43 4.74
C LYS A 10 -22.04 -0.12 5.12
N SER A 11 -22.01 0.18 6.40
CA SER A 11 -21.11 1.20 6.92
C SER A 11 -19.66 0.68 6.98
N ASN A 12 -18.69 1.58 6.90
CA ASN A 12 -17.27 1.22 7.07
C ASN A 12 -17.03 0.47 8.38
N LYS A 13 -17.65 0.94 9.47
CA LYS A 13 -17.51 0.33 10.80
C LYS A 13 -18.01 -1.12 10.82
N GLU A 14 -19.17 -1.39 10.25
CA GLU A 14 -19.73 -2.75 10.16
C GLU A 14 -18.87 -3.66 9.28
N PHE A 15 -18.45 -3.18 8.12
CA PHE A 15 -17.64 -3.99 7.22
C PHE A 15 -16.33 -4.44 7.87
N TRP A 16 -15.62 -3.51 8.51
CA TRP A 16 -14.33 -3.79 9.15
C TRP A 16 -14.49 -4.61 10.44
N HIS A 17 -15.54 -4.37 11.20
CA HIS A 17 -15.86 -5.20 12.37
C HIS A 17 -16.11 -6.66 11.97
N ASP A 18 -17.00 -6.91 11.01
CA ASP A 18 -17.30 -8.24 10.51
C ASP A 18 -16.06 -8.94 9.95
N SER A 19 -15.25 -8.21 9.17
CA SER A 19 -14.01 -8.75 8.60
C SER A 19 -13.04 -9.19 9.69
N SER A 20 -12.85 -8.37 10.71
CA SER A 20 -11.98 -8.67 11.85
C SER A 20 -12.48 -9.84 12.67
N GLU A 21 -13.81 -9.95 12.90
CA GLU A 21 -14.40 -11.08 13.58
C GLU A 21 -14.22 -12.41 12.83
N ILE A 22 -14.39 -12.40 11.50
CA ILE A 22 -14.14 -13.59 10.68
C ILE A 22 -12.65 -13.99 10.78
N ALA A 23 -11.73 -13.05 10.67
CA ALA A 23 -10.30 -13.32 10.78
C ALA A 23 -9.96 -13.92 12.15
N ARG A 24 -10.51 -13.36 13.23
CA ARG A 24 -10.29 -13.85 14.60
C ARG A 24 -10.87 -15.25 14.83
N GLN A 25 -12.09 -15.51 14.36
CA GLN A 25 -12.79 -16.79 14.57
C GLN A 25 -12.15 -17.94 13.81
N GLN A 26 -11.55 -17.65 12.66
CA GLN A 26 -10.98 -18.65 11.76
C GLN A 26 -9.44 -18.67 11.78
N ASP A 27 -8.81 -17.88 12.65
CA ASP A 27 -7.36 -17.72 12.72
C ASP A 27 -6.75 -17.42 11.33
N ALA A 28 -7.37 -16.46 10.62
CA ALA A 28 -7.07 -16.14 9.23
C ALA A 28 -6.37 -14.78 9.08
N ASP A 29 -5.61 -14.63 7.98
CA ASP A 29 -4.99 -13.35 7.62
C ASP A 29 -6.06 -12.26 7.41
N PRO A 30 -6.02 -11.14 8.15
CA PRO A 30 -7.05 -10.10 8.06
C PRO A 30 -7.12 -9.43 6.70
N ILE A 31 -6.02 -9.39 5.94
CA ILE A 31 -6.01 -8.80 4.60
C ILE A 31 -6.72 -9.72 3.60
N LEU A 32 -6.40 -11.02 3.62
CA LEU A 32 -7.10 -12.01 2.80
C LEU A 32 -8.59 -12.06 3.16
N THR A 33 -8.91 -11.96 4.45
CA THR A 33 -10.29 -11.99 4.94
C THR A 33 -11.11 -10.82 4.40
N TYR A 34 -10.59 -9.59 4.47
CA TYR A 34 -11.34 -8.44 3.95
C TYR A 34 -11.48 -8.51 2.42
N MET A 35 -10.45 -8.96 1.70
CA MET A 35 -10.52 -9.10 0.25
C MET A 35 -11.54 -10.16 -0.19
N ALA A 36 -11.56 -11.32 0.49
CA ALA A 36 -12.57 -12.35 0.25
C ALA A 36 -13.98 -11.85 0.58
N LYS A 37 -14.12 -11.08 1.69
CA LYS A 37 -15.38 -10.44 2.04
C LYS A 37 -15.84 -9.43 0.99
N MET A 38 -14.94 -8.62 0.42
CA MET A 38 -15.29 -7.71 -0.69
C MET A 38 -15.94 -8.46 -1.85
N ILE A 39 -15.32 -9.56 -2.30
CA ILE A 39 -15.89 -10.40 -3.40
C ILE A 39 -17.26 -10.93 -3.02
N ARG A 40 -17.41 -11.46 -1.82
CA ARG A 40 -18.69 -12.05 -1.37
C ARG A 40 -19.81 -11.01 -1.31
N GLU A 41 -19.55 -9.86 -0.70
CA GLU A 41 -20.54 -8.79 -0.57
C GLU A 41 -20.91 -8.18 -1.93
N ALA A 42 -19.94 -7.98 -2.82
CA ALA A 42 -20.23 -7.49 -4.16
C ALA A 42 -21.12 -8.46 -4.95
N ARG A 43 -20.85 -9.77 -4.86
CA ARG A 43 -21.69 -10.81 -5.51
C ARG A 43 -23.10 -10.82 -4.95
N SER A 44 -23.28 -10.65 -3.64
CA SER A 44 -24.60 -10.66 -3.01
C SER A 44 -25.44 -9.43 -3.36
N THR A 45 -24.82 -8.32 -3.68
CA THR A 45 -25.47 -7.04 -4.01
C THR A 45 -25.52 -6.74 -5.52
N GLY A 46 -24.90 -7.60 -6.35
CA GLY A 46 -24.78 -7.34 -7.78
C GLY A 46 -23.82 -6.22 -8.16
N LEU A 47 -22.96 -5.80 -7.23
CA LEU A 47 -21.95 -4.78 -7.49
C LEU A 47 -20.89 -5.33 -8.45
N SER A 48 -20.49 -4.52 -9.41
CA SER A 48 -19.49 -4.91 -10.41
C SER A 48 -18.12 -5.17 -9.75
N LEU A 49 -17.56 -6.35 -10.02
CA LEU A 49 -16.20 -6.75 -9.65
C LEU A 49 -15.21 -6.61 -10.82
N LYS A 50 -15.58 -5.90 -11.88
CA LYS A 50 -14.67 -5.63 -12.99
C LYS A 50 -13.54 -4.70 -12.54
N ARG A 51 -12.36 -4.92 -13.11
CA ARG A 51 -11.15 -4.10 -12.81
C ARG A 51 -11.43 -2.59 -12.94
N GLU A 52 -12.17 -2.20 -13.98
CA GLU A 52 -12.48 -0.79 -14.21
C GLU A 52 -13.42 -0.20 -13.15
N ALA A 53 -14.32 -0.99 -12.56
CA ALA A 53 -15.16 -0.51 -11.46
C ALA A 53 -14.32 -0.12 -10.21
N PHE A 54 -13.26 -0.87 -9.92
CA PHE A 54 -12.33 -0.50 -8.86
C PHE A 54 -11.55 0.78 -9.20
N ARG A 55 -11.08 0.93 -10.45
CA ARG A 55 -10.41 2.17 -10.89
C ARG A 55 -11.34 3.37 -10.82
N GLU A 56 -12.60 3.20 -11.18
CA GLU A 56 -13.60 4.27 -11.07
C GLU A 56 -13.78 4.74 -9.63
N SER A 57 -13.77 3.82 -8.66
CA SER A 57 -13.75 4.18 -7.23
C SER A 57 -12.48 4.96 -6.86
N GLY A 58 -11.36 4.63 -7.48
CA GLY A 58 -10.08 5.34 -7.29
C GLY A 58 -10.12 6.80 -7.77
N ARG A 59 -10.80 7.08 -8.88
CA ARG A 59 -10.96 8.44 -9.44
C ARG A 59 -11.69 9.39 -8.50
N LYS A 60 -12.50 8.86 -7.60
CA LYS A 60 -13.28 9.63 -6.62
C LYS A 60 -12.55 9.89 -5.31
N ILE A 61 -11.37 9.29 -5.11
CA ILE A 61 -10.60 9.48 -3.89
C ILE A 61 -10.15 10.93 -3.78
N ARG A 62 -10.53 11.57 -2.66
CA ARG A 62 -10.05 12.90 -2.32
C ARG A 62 -8.65 12.79 -1.72
N LEU A 63 -7.69 13.39 -2.40
CA LEU A 63 -6.33 13.52 -1.90
C LEU A 63 -6.22 14.65 -0.88
N TYR A 64 -5.27 14.54 0.04
CA TYR A 64 -4.95 15.64 0.95
C TYR A 64 -4.40 16.84 0.17
N PRO A 65 -4.64 18.08 0.64
CA PRO A 65 -4.10 19.28 -0.01
C PRO A 65 -2.58 19.20 -0.20
N GLY A 66 -2.10 19.56 -1.38
CA GLY A 66 -0.69 19.59 -1.75
C GLY A 66 -0.11 18.25 -2.23
N VAL A 67 -0.86 17.14 -2.18
CA VAL A 67 -0.37 15.83 -2.63
C VAL A 67 -0.17 15.77 -4.14
N GLN A 68 -1.06 16.38 -4.93
CA GLN A 68 -0.92 16.39 -6.39
C GLN A 68 0.33 17.13 -6.85
N GLU A 69 0.62 18.28 -6.22
CA GLU A 69 1.77 19.11 -6.56
C GLU A 69 3.07 18.60 -5.90
N TRP A 70 2.97 17.70 -4.93
CA TRP A 70 4.12 17.20 -4.18
C TRP A 70 5.14 16.51 -5.10
N PHE A 71 4.67 15.67 -6.01
CA PHE A 71 5.54 14.88 -6.91
C PHE A 71 6.38 15.78 -7.82
N SER A 72 5.74 16.70 -8.53
CA SER A 72 6.44 17.65 -9.43
C SER A 72 7.45 18.52 -8.68
N ARG A 73 7.08 18.99 -7.47
CA ARG A 73 7.96 19.80 -6.61
C ARG A 73 9.17 19.00 -6.14
N MET A 74 8.96 17.77 -5.67
CA MET A 74 10.05 16.90 -5.18
C MET A 74 10.96 16.46 -6.31
N ASN A 75 10.39 16.10 -7.47
CA ASN A 75 11.17 15.73 -8.65
C ASN A 75 12.04 16.91 -9.13
N ALA A 76 11.48 18.12 -9.21
CA ALA A 76 12.25 19.31 -9.56
C ALA A 76 13.34 19.66 -8.53
N TYR A 77 13.07 19.45 -7.25
CA TYR A 77 14.07 19.66 -6.18
C TYR A 77 15.24 18.68 -6.28
N ALA A 78 14.95 17.40 -6.54
CA ALA A 78 15.95 16.35 -6.72
C ALA A 78 16.77 16.56 -7.99
N ALA A 79 16.11 16.86 -9.13
CA ALA A 79 16.78 17.10 -10.42
C ALA A 79 17.79 18.23 -10.37
N ARG A 80 17.49 19.33 -9.66
CA ARG A 80 18.47 20.44 -9.46
C ARG A 80 19.73 20.02 -8.70
N ARG A 81 19.73 18.83 -8.09
CA ARG A 81 20.86 18.23 -7.36
C ARG A 81 21.49 17.05 -8.09
N GLY A 82 21.08 16.80 -9.34
CA GLY A 82 21.53 15.65 -10.12
C GLY A 82 21.02 14.31 -9.59
N ILE A 83 19.90 14.32 -8.85
CA ILE A 83 19.28 13.11 -8.26
C ILE A 83 18.04 12.75 -9.06
N GLU A 84 17.95 11.50 -9.48
CA GLU A 84 16.70 10.91 -9.98
C GLU A 84 15.88 10.40 -8.78
N LEU A 85 14.65 10.87 -8.65
CA LEU A 85 13.74 10.46 -7.60
C LEU A 85 12.69 9.49 -8.14
N LEU A 86 12.62 8.30 -7.58
CA LEU A 86 11.66 7.26 -7.95
C LEU A 86 10.61 7.09 -6.85
N HIS A 87 9.34 7.09 -7.24
CA HIS A 87 8.23 6.93 -6.32
C HIS A 87 7.65 5.53 -6.40
N TYR A 88 7.33 4.95 -5.24
CA TYR A 88 6.73 3.63 -5.10
C TYR A 88 5.58 3.68 -4.10
N ILE A 89 4.56 2.86 -4.32
CA ILE A 89 3.54 2.57 -3.31
C ILE A 89 3.78 1.17 -2.74
N ASN A 90 3.63 1.04 -1.42
CA ASN A 90 3.63 -0.20 -0.67
C ASN A 90 2.46 -0.19 0.31
N SER A 91 1.30 -0.67 -0.13
CA SER A 91 0.00 -0.45 0.52
C SER A 91 -0.76 -1.75 0.78
N SER A 92 -1.47 -1.81 1.90
CA SER A 92 -2.47 -2.87 2.16
C SER A 92 -3.85 -2.58 1.51
N GLY A 93 -3.99 -1.47 0.79
CA GLY A 93 -5.19 -1.15 0.01
C GLY A 93 -5.22 -1.88 -1.33
N ILE A 94 -6.32 -1.74 -2.05
CA ILE A 94 -6.54 -2.38 -3.36
C ILE A 94 -5.80 -1.62 -4.46
N LYS A 95 -4.95 -2.32 -5.20
CA LYS A 95 -4.09 -1.77 -6.26
C LYS A 95 -4.90 -1.08 -7.35
N GLU A 96 -5.97 -1.70 -7.81
CA GLU A 96 -6.81 -1.17 -8.89
C GLU A 96 -7.48 0.15 -8.48
N ILE A 97 -7.81 0.31 -7.20
CA ILE A 97 -8.31 1.59 -6.66
C ILE A 97 -7.19 2.64 -6.69
N ILE A 98 -5.98 2.28 -6.28
CA ILE A 98 -4.84 3.20 -6.31
C ILE A 98 -4.51 3.59 -7.76
N GLU A 99 -4.56 2.64 -8.71
CA GLU A 99 -4.37 2.89 -10.15
C GLU A 99 -5.40 3.86 -10.75
N GLY A 100 -6.56 3.99 -10.13
CA GLY A 100 -7.60 4.95 -10.53
C GLY A 100 -7.35 6.37 -10.05
N THR A 101 -6.45 6.58 -9.09
CA THR A 101 -6.20 7.93 -8.53
C THR A 101 -5.50 8.84 -9.53
N PRO A 102 -5.68 10.18 -9.42
CA PRO A 102 -5.02 11.14 -10.33
C PRO A 102 -3.48 11.14 -10.22
N ILE A 103 -2.93 10.56 -9.16
CA ILE A 103 -1.47 10.48 -8.93
C ILE A 103 -0.87 9.12 -9.31
N ALA A 104 -1.66 8.19 -9.84
CA ALA A 104 -1.19 6.83 -10.14
C ALA A 104 0.01 6.81 -11.09
N GLY A 105 0.05 7.74 -12.06
CA GLY A 105 1.14 7.89 -13.03
C GLY A 105 2.47 8.36 -12.45
N GLU A 106 2.48 8.87 -11.22
CA GLU A 106 3.70 9.34 -10.55
C GLU A 106 4.55 8.18 -9.99
N PHE A 107 3.97 6.98 -9.90
CA PHE A 107 4.65 5.83 -9.29
C PHE A 107 5.27 4.92 -10.35
N LYS A 108 6.57 4.66 -10.20
CA LYS A 108 7.27 3.64 -10.98
C LYS A 108 6.64 2.26 -10.79
N LYS A 109 6.21 1.93 -9.57
CA LYS A 109 5.50 0.69 -9.26
C LYS A 109 4.58 0.86 -8.05
N ILE A 110 3.41 0.22 -8.14
CA ILE A 110 2.44 0.10 -7.06
C ILE A 110 2.45 -1.35 -6.57
N TYR A 111 2.97 -1.57 -5.36
CA TYR A 111 2.85 -2.82 -4.62
C TYR A 111 1.68 -2.68 -3.66
N ALA A 112 0.60 -3.37 -3.96
CA ALA A 112 -0.63 -3.31 -3.17
C ALA A 112 -1.42 -4.61 -3.31
N CYS A 113 -2.44 -4.80 -2.49
CA CYS A 113 -3.34 -5.92 -2.61
C CYS A 113 -4.04 -5.89 -3.98
N SER A 114 -4.18 -7.03 -4.63
CA SER A 114 -4.88 -7.12 -5.91
C SER A 114 -5.62 -8.44 -6.05
N PHE A 115 -6.59 -8.47 -6.95
CA PHE A 115 -7.36 -9.67 -7.24
C PHE A 115 -6.79 -10.42 -8.45
N LEU A 116 -7.09 -11.72 -8.53
CA LEU A 116 -7.08 -12.47 -9.77
C LEU A 116 -8.38 -12.19 -10.53
N TYR A 117 -8.29 -12.12 -11.84
CA TYR A 117 -9.38 -11.81 -12.73
C TYR A 117 -9.61 -12.97 -13.70
N ASP A 118 -10.86 -13.26 -13.98
CA ASP A 118 -11.24 -14.21 -15.00
C ASP A 118 -11.10 -13.62 -16.42
N ILE A 119 -11.53 -14.39 -17.43
CA ILE A 119 -11.45 -14.00 -18.86
C ILE A 119 -12.29 -12.75 -19.16
N ASP A 120 -13.35 -12.51 -18.40
CA ASP A 120 -14.23 -11.35 -18.55
C ASP A 120 -13.76 -10.13 -17.75
N GLY A 121 -12.59 -10.25 -17.09
CA GLY A 121 -11.99 -9.20 -16.26
C GLY A 121 -12.71 -8.97 -14.91
N VAL A 122 -13.42 -10.01 -14.41
CA VAL A 122 -14.13 -9.98 -13.13
C VAL A 122 -13.25 -10.57 -12.03
N ALA A 123 -13.10 -9.86 -10.93
CA ALA A 123 -12.33 -10.32 -9.78
C ALA A 123 -13.00 -11.53 -9.12
N TYR A 124 -12.25 -12.60 -8.91
CA TYR A 124 -12.78 -13.83 -8.33
C TYR A 124 -12.03 -14.34 -7.10
N TRP A 125 -10.75 -13.94 -6.90
CA TRP A 125 -9.93 -14.38 -5.76
C TRP A 125 -8.87 -13.33 -5.39
N PRO A 126 -8.46 -13.23 -4.12
CA PRO A 126 -7.30 -12.43 -3.71
C PRO A 126 -6.02 -12.97 -4.38
N GLY A 127 -5.39 -12.16 -5.23
CA GLY A 127 -4.18 -12.55 -5.96
C GLY A 127 -2.88 -12.12 -5.27
N VAL A 128 -2.91 -10.96 -4.61
CA VAL A 128 -1.81 -10.42 -3.81
C VAL A 128 -2.36 -9.87 -2.52
N ALA A 129 -1.83 -10.32 -1.40
CA ALA A 129 -2.11 -9.73 -0.09
C ALA A 129 -0.86 -9.03 0.43
N VAL A 130 -1.00 -7.78 0.84
CA VAL A 130 0.07 -6.97 1.43
C VAL A 130 -0.32 -6.68 2.88
N ASN A 131 0.30 -7.40 3.81
CA ASN A 131 0.02 -7.33 5.24
C ASN A 131 1.19 -6.75 6.04
N TYR A 132 1.08 -6.77 7.37
CA TYR A 132 2.02 -6.15 8.32
C TYR A 132 3.49 -6.54 8.11
N THR A 133 3.78 -7.82 7.89
CA THR A 133 5.16 -8.31 7.81
C THR A 133 5.62 -8.48 6.38
N ASN A 134 4.75 -8.88 5.47
CA ASN A 134 5.14 -9.10 4.09
C ASN A 134 5.34 -7.77 3.30
N LYS A 135 4.93 -6.60 3.83
CA LYS A 135 5.30 -5.30 3.27
C LYS A 135 6.81 -5.16 3.07
N THR A 136 7.63 -5.71 3.96
CA THR A 136 9.09 -5.62 3.88
C THR A 136 9.66 -6.32 2.66
N GLN A 137 9.02 -7.38 2.14
CA GLN A 137 9.47 -8.04 0.91
C GLN A 137 9.50 -7.08 -0.29
N PHE A 138 8.55 -6.14 -0.36
CA PHE A 138 8.49 -5.16 -1.45
C PHE A 138 9.60 -4.11 -1.35
N ILE A 139 10.04 -3.79 -0.14
CA ILE A 139 11.24 -2.95 0.06
C ILE A 139 12.48 -3.66 -0.49
N TYR A 140 12.64 -4.98 -0.23
CA TYR A 140 13.71 -5.77 -0.83
C TYR A 140 13.60 -5.89 -2.35
N LYS A 141 12.37 -5.99 -2.89
CA LYS A 141 12.14 -5.98 -4.35
C LYS A 141 12.59 -4.66 -4.97
N ILE A 142 12.22 -3.53 -4.36
CA ILE A 142 12.67 -2.19 -4.79
C ILE A 142 14.20 -2.11 -4.71
N ASN A 143 14.79 -2.52 -3.59
CA ASN A 143 16.23 -2.52 -3.37
C ASN A 143 17.00 -3.25 -4.48
N LYS A 144 16.47 -4.39 -4.93
CA LYS A 144 17.10 -5.26 -5.94
C LYS A 144 16.60 -5.03 -7.38
N GLY A 145 15.69 -4.08 -7.60
CA GLY A 145 15.12 -3.81 -8.93
C GLY A 145 14.20 -4.91 -9.46
N VAL A 146 13.60 -5.71 -8.59
CA VAL A 146 12.71 -6.82 -8.96
C VAL A 146 11.27 -6.34 -9.01
N GLU A 147 10.79 -5.94 -10.17
CA GLU A 147 9.44 -5.38 -10.31
C GLU A 147 8.30 -6.42 -10.23
N PRO A 148 8.39 -7.63 -10.83
CA PRO A 148 7.30 -8.60 -10.81
C PRO A 148 7.05 -9.14 -9.40
N VAL A 149 5.76 -9.15 -8.98
CA VAL A 149 5.39 -9.66 -7.65
C VAL A 149 5.65 -11.17 -7.54
N TRP A 150 5.36 -11.91 -8.60
CA TRP A 150 5.52 -13.37 -8.67
C TRP A 150 6.98 -13.85 -8.64
N ASP A 151 7.94 -13.00 -8.98
CA ASP A 151 9.34 -13.39 -9.05
C ASP A 151 9.98 -13.44 -7.66
N CYS A 152 9.92 -14.60 -7.04
CA CYS A 152 10.55 -14.89 -5.76
C CYS A 152 12.02 -15.30 -5.88
N LYS A 153 12.46 -15.77 -7.07
CA LYS A 153 13.84 -16.20 -7.28
C LYS A 153 14.79 -15.01 -7.35
N LEU A 154 14.44 -13.99 -8.12
CA LEU A 154 15.27 -12.80 -8.26
C LEU A 154 15.40 -12.01 -6.95
N VAL A 155 14.37 -11.94 -6.13
CA VAL A 155 14.44 -11.23 -4.84
C VAL A 155 15.41 -11.92 -3.87
N ASN A 156 15.57 -13.24 -3.97
CA ASN A 156 16.49 -14.00 -3.13
C ASN A 156 17.92 -14.10 -3.69
N ARG A 157 18.13 -13.67 -4.94
CA ARG A 157 19.47 -13.65 -5.53
C ARG A 157 20.38 -12.72 -4.74
N TYR A 158 21.62 -13.18 -4.49
CA TYR A 158 22.64 -12.31 -3.93
C TYR A 158 23.05 -11.25 -4.94
N ILE A 159 22.97 -9.98 -4.54
CA ILE A 159 23.46 -8.82 -5.28
C ILE A 159 24.25 -7.98 -4.29
N PRO A 160 25.54 -7.71 -4.54
CA PRO A 160 26.34 -6.82 -3.70
C PRO A 160 25.64 -5.47 -3.51
N GLU A 161 25.78 -4.86 -2.35
CA GLU A 161 25.03 -3.64 -2.00
C GLU A 161 25.24 -2.52 -3.02
N HIS A 162 26.49 -2.31 -3.46
CA HIS A 162 26.84 -1.25 -4.41
C HIS A 162 26.31 -1.47 -5.83
N GLU A 163 25.88 -2.69 -6.17
CA GLU A 163 25.27 -3.04 -7.45
C GLU A 163 23.75 -2.98 -7.43
N ARG A 164 23.14 -2.78 -6.24
CA ARG A 164 21.69 -2.71 -6.14
C ARG A 164 21.15 -1.41 -6.71
N PRO A 165 20.13 -1.46 -7.57
CA PRO A 165 19.56 -0.28 -8.22
C PRO A 165 19.09 0.81 -7.25
N VAL A 166 18.49 0.41 -6.12
CA VAL A 166 18.04 1.34 -5.09
C VAL A 166 18.57 0.87 -3.74
N GLN A 167 19.70 1.45 -3.29
CA GLN A 167 20.28 1.09 -2.00
C GLN A 167 19.42 1.59 -0.85
N PHE A 168 19.36 0.84 0.26
CA PHE A 168 18.53 1.23 1.41
C PHE A 168 18.85 2.63 1.94
N ARG A 169 20.13 3.02 2.00
CA ARG A 169 20.56 4.36 2.44
C ARG A 169 20.01 5.51 1.58
N HIS A 170 19.52 5.22 0.38
CA HIS A 170 18.89 6.17 -0.51
C HIS A 170 17.36 6.09 -0.49
N MET A 171 16.78 5.32 0.43
CA MET A 171 15.35 5.21 0.58
C MET A 171 14.81 6.15 1.65
N ILE A 172 13.65 6.72 1.38
CA ILE A 172 12.82 7.40 2.36
C ILE A 172 11.49 6.66 2.40
N TYR A 173 11.16 6.05 3.53
CA TYR A 173 9.86 5.39 3.73
C TYR A 173 8.91 6.32 4.46
N ILE A 174 7.76 6.60 3.86
CA ILE A 174 6.70 7.44 4.44
C ILE A 174 5.51 6.55 4.76
N GLY A 175 5.04 6.57 6.00
CA GLY A 175 3.90 5.75 6.41
C GLY A 175 3.08 6.41 7.52
N ASP A 176 1.83 5.96 7.67
CA ASP A 176 0.86 6.52 8.61
C ASP A 176 0.27 5.49 9.58
N GLY A 177 0.62 4.22 9.42
CA GLY A 177 -0.03 3.14 10.14
C GLY A 177 0.90 2.14 10.80
N THR A 178 0.32 1.33 11.68
CA THR A 178 1.01 0.24 12.37
C THR A 178 1.58 -0.80 11.41
N THR A 179 0.96 -0.96 10.23
CA THR A 179 1.43 -1.85 9.17
C THR A 179 2.74 -1.40 8.53
N ASP A 180 3.11 -0.13 8.69
CA ASP A 180 4.32 0.47 8.11
C ASP A 180 5.55 0.35 9.02
N ILE A 181 5.33 0.11 10.32
CA ILE A 181 6.39 0.06 11.31
C ILE A 181 7.55 -0.89 10.93
N PRO A 182 7.30 -2.14 10.47
CA PRO A 182 8.38 -3.02 10.04
C PRO A 182 9.20 -2.47 8.88
N CYS A 183 8.56 -1.81 7.93
CA CYS A 183 9.23 -1.17 6.78
C CYS A 183 10.05 0.05 7.21
N MET A 184 9.49 0.90 8.05
CA MET A 184 10.19 2.06 8.62
C MET A 184 11.45 1.62 9.36
N LYS A 185 11.31 0.62 10.25
CA LYS A 185 12.44 0.06 11.00
C LYS A 185 13.49 -0.56 10.08
N LEU A 186 13.07 -1.31 9.06
CA LEU A 186 13.98 -1.91 8.08
C LEU A 186 14.79 -0.84 7.35
N VAL A 187 14.12 0.14 6.76
CA VAL A 187 14.79 1.20 6.00
C VAL A 187 15.76 1.99 6.89
N LYS A 188 15.31 2.40 8.09
CA LYS A 188 16.15 3.13 9.05
C LYS A 188 17.36 2.32 9.51
N SER A 189 17.19 1.03 9.84
CA SER A 189 18.29 0.17 10.29
C SER A 189 19.34 -0.10 9.22
N GLN A 190 19.00 0.09 7.95
CA GLN A 190 19.88 -0.05 6.80
C GLN A 190 20.43 1.29 6.28
N GLY A 191 20.35 2.36 7.09
CA GLY A 191 20.92 3.68 6.79
C GLY A 191 20.04 4.59 5.93
N GLY A 192 18.81 4.19 5.61
CA GLY A 192 17.81 5.05 4.99
C GLY A 192 17.04 5.90 6.01
N HIS A 193 15.98 6.55 5.56
CA HIS A 193 15.17 7.45 6.38
C HIS A 193 13.72 6.99 6.45
N SER A 194 13.07 7.27 7.58
CA SER A 194 11.65 7.01 7.79
C SER A 194 10.95 8.29 8.24
N ILE A 195 9.77 8.50 7.69
CA ILE A 195 8.90 9.63 8.04
C ILE A 195 7.54 9.06 8.41
N ALA A 196 7.11 9.27 9.65
CA ALA A 196 5.77 8.93 10.05
C ALA A 196 4.87 10.16 9.89
N VAL A 197 3.73 9.96 9.22
CA VAL A 197 2.70 10.97 9.04
C VAL A 197 1.43 10.57 9.79
N TYR A 198 0.60 11.52 10.14
CA TYR A 198 -0.69 11.25 10.79
C TYR A 198 -1.74 12.24 10.33
N ASN A 199 -2.99 11.81 10.36
CA ASN A 199 -4.12 12.72 10.15
C ASN A 199 -4.40 13.49 11.45
N PRO A 200 -4.29 14.83 11.48
CA PRO A 200 -4.53 15.63 12.69
C PRO A 200 -5.97 15.56 13.20
N GLU A 201 -6.91 15.15 12.34
CA GLU A 201 -8.32 14.98 12.72
C GLU A 201 -8.58 13.66 13.47
N VAL A 202 -7.65 12.71 13.41
CA VAL A 202 -7.78 11.43 14.12
C VAL A 202 -7.34 11.58 15.57
N LYS A 203 -8.26 11.27 16.48
CA LYS A 203 -7.99 11.29 17.93
C LYS A 203 -6.83 10.35 18.27
N ASN A 204 -5.85 10.87 19.01
CA ASN A 204 -4.62 10.17 19.44
C ASN A 204 -3.52 9.95 18.38
N GLY A 205 -3.69 10.25 17.11
CA GLY A 205 -2.64 10.04 16.09
C GLY A 205 -1.29 10.65 16.46
N ARG A 206 -1.28 11.85 17.07
CA ARG A 206 -0.05 12.50 17.55
C ARG A 206 0.63 11.74 18.70
N LYS A 207 -0.14 11.11 19.60
CA LYS A 207 0.42 10.34 20.73
C LYS A 207 1.05 9.04 20.26
N GLU A 208 0.39 8.35 19.32
CA GLU A 208 0.89 7.11 18.71
C GLU A 208 2.19 7.41 17.94
N LEU A 209 2.23 8.48 17.15
CA LEU A 209 3.43 8.92 16.48
C LEU A 209 4.58 9.22 17.46
N ALA A 210 4.30 9.97 18.51
CA ALA A 210 5.32 10.29 19.55
C ALA A 210 5.85 9.01 20.23
N GLN A 211 5.04 7.97 20.36
CA GLN A 211 5.49 6.67 20.87
C GLN A 211 6.44 5.98 19.89
N LEU A 212 6.13 5.98 18.58
CA LEU A 212 7.02 5.39 17.56
C LEU A 212 8.41 6.05 17.55
N ILE A 213 8.46 7.36 17.76
CA ILE A 213 9.73 8.12 17.86
C ILE A 213 10.48 7.69 19.13
N ARG A 214 9.82 7.66 20.29
CA ARG A 214 10.44 7.22 21.57
C ARG A 214 10.99 5.80 21.50
N ASP A 215 10.28 4.91 20.80
CA ASP A 215 10.66 3.51 20.63
C ASP A 215 11.71 3.31 19.53
N ASN A 216 12.22 4.41 18.96
CA ASN A 216 13.21 4.39 17.87
C ASN A 216 12.77 3.57 16.65
N ARG A 217 11.46 3.60 16.33
CA ARG A 217 10.88 2.88 15.21
C ARG A 217 10.78 3.70 13.93
N VAL A 218 10.89 5.02 14.07
CA VAL A 218 10.84 6.01 12.98
C VAL A 218 12.02 6.94 13.07
#